data_caeb1d59019a2901b8db27c38a3c5a12
#
_entry.id   caeb1d59019a2901b8db27c38a3c5a12
#
_cell.length_a   1.000
_cell.length_b   1.000
_cell.length_c   1.000
_cell.angle_alpha   90.00
_cell.angle_beta   90.00
_cell.angle_gamma   90.00
#
_symmetry.space_group_name_H-M   'P 1'
#
loop_
_entity.id
_entity.type
_entity.pdbx_description
1 polymer ?
#
loop_
_entity_poly.entity_id
_entity_poly.type
_entity_poly.pdbx_seq_one_letter_code
_entity_poly.pdbx_strand_id
1 'polypeptide(L)'
;MNIFYLDKRPDDAAEMHCDKHCVKMILEYAQMLSTAHRVLDGDNVPDILYKATHKNHPSTIWVRSSKQHYDWLFRLFRMLSAEYSMRYSSDVFKVHKTWDKLGKILEIAPKNIKDNGWEDPPQCMPDHCKDDDVVRAYRNYYILEKKHFAVWKHSNTPKWMMT
;
A
#
# COMPACT_ATOMS: atom_id res chain seq x y z
N MET A 1 -1.55 4.65 -9.33
CA MET A 1 -2.03 4.24 -7.98
C MET A 1 -2.34 2.75 -7.96
N ASN A 2 -1.53 1.96 -7.30
CA ASN A 2 -1.80 0.53 -7.14
C ASN A 2 -1.66 0.14 -5.67
N ILE A 3 -2.37 -0.91 -5.29
CA ILE A 3 -2.13 -1.60 -4.04
C ILE A 3 -1.49 -2.93 -4.44
N PHE A 4 -0.20 -3.08 -4.17
CA PHE A 4 0.52 -4.31 -4.52
C PHE A 4 0.17 -5.42 -3.54
N TYR A 5 -0.89 -6.14 -3.87
CA TYR A 5 -1.46 -7.23 -3.07
C TYR A 5 -0.65 -8.52 -3.27
N LEU A 6 0.61 -8.48 -2.84
CA LEU A 6 1.58 -9.56 -3.08
C LEU A 6 1.39 -10.77 -2.17
N ASP A 7 0.61 -10.61 -1.12
CA ASP A 7 0.16 -11.67 -0.21
C ASP A 7 -1.14 -11.24 0.46
N LYS A 8 -1.91 -12.19 0.95
CA LYS A 8 -3.15 -11.89 1.69
C LYS A 8 -2.86 -11.20 3.02
N ARG A 9 -1.74 -11.54 3.67
CA ARG A 9 -1.30 -10.87 4.89
C ARG A 9 -0.53 -9.61 4.53
N PRO A 10 -0.93 -8.44 5.06
CA PRO A 10 -0.22 -7.18 4.76
C PRO A 10 1.23 -7.19 5.23
N ASP A 11 1.54 -7.88 6.32
CA ASP A 11 2.90 -8.03 6.83
C ASP A 11 3.80 -8.70 5.80
N ASP A 12 3.35 -9.82 5.24
CA ASP A 12 4.08 -10.56 4.22
C ASP A 12 4.14 -9.80 2.89
N ALA A 13 3.04 -9.15 2.52
CA ALA A 13 3.02 -8.29 1.32
C ALA A 13 4.06 -7.17 1.42
N ALA A 14 4.23 -6.57 2.61
CA ALA A 14 5.23 -5.52 2.83
C ALA A 14 6.65 -6.05 2.57
N GLU A 15 6.99 -7.21 3.12
CA GLU A 15 8.32 -7.83 2.91
C GLU A 15 8.58 -8.14 1.44
N MET A 16 7.55 -8.44 0.67
CA MET A 16 7.65 -8.80 -0.74
C MET A 16 7.78 -7.58 -1.67
N HIS A 17 7.52 -6.36 -1.19
CA HIS A 17 7.73 -5.16 -2.00
C HIS A 17 9.21 -5.03 -2.37
N CYS A 18 9.49 -4.81 -3.66
CA CYS A 18 10.87 -4.54 -4.10
C CYS A 18 11.36 -3.19 -3.54
N ASP A 19 12.67 -2.97 -3.56
CA ASP A 19 13.27 -1.78 -2.94
C ASP A 19 12.66 -0.48 -3.45
N LYS A 20 12.46 -0.34 -4.76
CA LYS A 20 11.83 0.84 -5.34
C LYS A 20 10.41 1.08 -4.79
N HIS A 21 9.61 0.03 -4.68
CA HIS A 21 8.26 0.10 -4.14
C HIS A 21 8.25 0.30 -2.63
N CYS A 22 9.24 -0.24 -1.92
CA CYS A 22 9.38 0.00 -0.49
C CYS A 22 9.54 1.50 -0.18
N VAL A 23 10.25 2.23 -1.02
CA VAL A 23 10.41 3.69 -0.87
C VAL A 23 9.17 4.44 -1.36
N LYS A 24 8.73 4.16 -2.58
CA LYS A 24 7.70 4.94 -3.29
C LYS A 24 6.30 4.71 -2.73
N MET A 25 5.94 3.48 -2.43
CA MET A 25 4.55 3.13 -2.11
C MET A 25 4.11 3.58 -0.73
N ILE A 26 5.03 3.84 0.19
CA ILE A 26 4.69 4.46 1.48
C ILE A 26 3.95 5.79 1.26
N LEU A 27 4.46 6.63 0.36
CA LEU A 27 3.80 7.88 -0.02
C LEU A 27 2.43 7.62 -0.67
N GLU A 28 2.37 6.73 -1.66
CA GLU A 28 1.12 6.49 -2.40
C GLU A 28 0.04 5.84 -1.52
N TYR A 29 0.40 4.92 -0.63
CA TYR A 29 -0.56 4.35 0.32
C TYR A 29 -1.09 5.41 1.29
N ALA A 30 -0.22 6.29 1.78
CA ALA A 30 -0.66 7.40 2.62
C ALA A 30 -1.56 8.38 1.86
N GLN A 31 -1.33 8.60 0.58
CA GLN A 31 -2.21 9.42 -0.27
C GLN A 31 -3.59 8.79 -0.41
N MET A 32 -3.67 7.48 -0.61
CA MET A 32 -4.95 6.76 -0.69
C MET A 32 -5.72 6.80 0.63
N LEU A 33 -5.02 6.60 1.75
CA LEU A 33 -5.61 6.68 3.09
C LEU A 33 -6.09 8.10 3.42
N SER A 34 -5.28 9.11 3.09
CA SER A 34 -5.65 10.53 3.25
C SER A 34 -6.87 10.89 2.40
N THR A 35 -6.93 10.40 1.18
CA THR A 35 -8.07 10.63 0.28
C THR A 35 -9.35 10.01 0.83
N ALA A 36 -9.26 8.83 1.46
CA ALA A 36 -10.40 8.22 2.14
C ALA A 36 -10.98 9.14 3.22
N HIS A 37 -10.13 9.74 4.06
CA HIS A 37 -10.55 10.70 5.06
C HIS A 37 -11.25 11.91 4.43
N ARG A 38 -10.62 12.52 3.43
CA ARG A 38 -11.17 13.74 2.82
C ARG A 38 -12.47 13.51 2.08
N VAL A 39 -12.62 12.37 1.42
CA VAL A 39 -13.85 12.04 0.70
C VAL A 39 -14.99 11.72 1.68
N LEU A 40 -14.72 10.97 2.74
CA LEU A 40 -15.75 10.51 3.67
C LEU A 40 -16.10 11.53 4.75
N ASP A 41 -15.11 12.25 5.26
CA ASP A 41 -15.28 13.18 6.39
C ASP A 41 -15.26 14.66 5.98
N GLY A 42 -14.94 14.95 4.71
CA GLY A 42 -14.99 16.31 4.18
C GLY A 42 -13.98 17.24 4.84
N ASP A 43 -14.46 18.42 5.26
CA ASP A 43 -13.60 19.46 5.82
C ASP A 43 -13.20 19.23 7.29
N ASN A 44 -13.76 18.21 7.93
CA ASN A 44 -13.49 17.89 9.34
C ASN A 44 -12.29 16.95 9.52
N VAL A 45 -11.26 17.12 8.69
CA VAL A 45 -10.05 16.30 8.73
C VAL A 45 -8.85 17.16 9.07
N PRO A 46 -7.77 16.57 9.66
CA PRO A 46 -6.55 17.32 9.92
C PRO A 46 -5.93 17.88 8.62
N ASP A 47 -5.52 19.15 8.65
CA ASP A 47 -4.89 19.81 7.48
C ASP A 47 -3.62 19.13 7.01
N ILE A 48 -2.91 18.44 7.90
CA ILE A 48 -1.67 17.75 7.60
C ILE A 48 -1.83 16.58 6.62
N LEU A 49 -3.05 16.03 6.49
CA LEU A 49 -3.33 14.96 5.54
C LEU A 49 -3.06 15.43 4.10
N TYR A 50 -2.55 14.54 3.28
CA TYR A 50 -2.40 14.84 1.85
C TYR A 50 -3.73 15.26 1.23
N LYS A 51 -3.67 16.11 0.23
CA LYS A 51 -4.85 16.49 -0.55
C LYS A 51 -5.45 15.27 -1.23
N ALA A 52 -6.77 15.29 -1.40
CA ALA A 52 -7.43 14.23 -2.15
C ALA A 52 -6.86 14.14 -3.56
N THR A 53 -6.48 12.94 -3.97
CA THR A 53 -5.91 12.69 -5.29
C THR A 53 -6.42 11.35 -5.82
N HIS A 54 -6.53 11.24 -7.15
CA HIS A 54 -6.98 10.02 -7.82
C HIS A 54 -8.27 9.43 -7.20
N LYS A 55 -9.21 10.31 -6.85
CA LYS A 55 -10.45 9.94 -6.13
C LYS A 55 -11.26 8.85 -6.83
N ASN A 56 -11.21 8.81 -8.15
CA ASN A 56 -11.99 7.88 -8.97
C ASN A 56 -11.19 6.65 -9.42
N HIS A 57 -9.93 6.55 -9.03
CA HIS A 57 -9.14 5.36 -9.33
C HIS A 57 -9.69 4.15 -8.55
N PRO A 58 -9.82 2.97 -9.16
CA PRO A 58 -10.41 1.80 -8.51
C PRO A 58 -9.77 1.45 -7.17
N SER A 59 -8.45 1.52 -7.06
CA SER A 59 -7.74 1.24 -5.79
C SER A 59 -8.10 2.25 -4.70
N THR A 60 -8.21 3.54 -5.05
CA THR A 60 -8.56 4.60 -4.10
C THR A 60 -10.02 4.45 -3.62
N ILE A 61 -10.91 4.09 -4.53
CA ILE A 61 -12.32 3.78 -4.19
C ILE A 61 -12.38 2.57 -3.25
N TRP A 62 -11.61 1.52 -3.56
CA TRP A 62 -11.58 0.30 -2.74
C TRP A 62 -11.20 0.59 -1.29
N VAL A 63 -10.20 1.42 -1.05
CA VAL A 63 -9.73 1.76 0.31
C VAL A 63 -10.86 2.32 1.17
N ARG A 64 -11.69 3.22 0.61
CA ARG A 64 -12.77 3.86 1.36
C ARG A 64 -14.10 3.13 1.31
N SER A 65 -14.20 2.05 0.56
CA SER A 65 -15.45 1.30 0.40
C SER A 65 -15.79 0.42 1.60
N SER A 66 -14.82 0.12 2.46
CA SER A 66 -15.03 -0.65 3.70
C SER A 66 -13.94 -0.36 4.71
N LYS A 67 -14.32 -0.33 5.99
CA LYS A 67 -13.35 -0.20 7.09
C LYS A 67 -12.30 -1.32 7.06
N GLN A 68 -12.69 -2.54 6.69
CA GLN A 68 -11.75 -3.65 6.57
C GLN A 68 -10.69 -3.39 5.51
N HIS A 69 -11.05 -2.74 4.40
CA HIS A 69 -10.10 -2.36 3.34
C HIS A 69 -9.14 -1.28 3.82
N TYR A 70 -9.66 -0.26 4.50
CA TYR A 70 -8.84 0.81 5.07
C TYR A 70 -7.83 0.23 6.07
N ASP A 71 -8.29 -0.61 6.99
CA ASP A 71 -7.44 -1.20 8.02
C ASP A 71 -6.35 -2.08 7.42
N TRP A 72 -6.67 -2.84 6.36
CA TRP A 72 -5.69 -3.66 5.64
C TRP A 72 -4.61 -2.78 5.00
N LEU A 73 -5.00 -1.73 4.30
CA LEU A 73 -4.04 -0.83 3.66
C LEU A 73 -3.22 -0.07 4.70
N PHE A 74 -3.83 0.36 5.80
CA PHE A 74 -3.08 1.00 6.88
C PHE A 74 -2.02 0.03 7.43
N ARG A 75 -2.37 -1.23 7.65
CA ARG A 75 -1.41 -2.24 8.12
C ARG A 75 -0.26 -2.42 7.12
N LEU A 76 -0.57 -2.48 5.83
CA LEU A 76 0.47 -2.52 4.80
C LEU A 76 1.38 -1.30 4.85
N PHE A 77 0.81 -0.12 4.94
CA PHE A 77 1.54 1.15 5.08
C PHE A 77 2.48 1.14 6.29
N ARG A 78 1.97 0.68 7.43
CA ARG A 78 2.76 0.56 8.66
C ARG A 78 3.91 -0.43 8.51
N MET A 79 3.62 -1.62 8.02
CA MET A 79 4.63 -2.67 7.86
C MET A 79 5.65 -2.33 6.79
N LEU A 80 5.24 -1.67 5.72
CA LEU A 80 6.16 -1.19 4.68
C LEU A 80 7.08 -0.10 5.22
N SER A 81 6.57 0.76 6.10
CA SER A 81 7.39 1.79 6.77
C SER A 81 8.42 1.15 7.70
N ALA A 82 8.07 0.06 8.39
CA ALA A 82 9.02 -0.72 9.18
C ALA A 82 10.09 -1.40 8.29
N GLU A 83 9.69 -1.93 7.13
CA GLU A 83 10.61 -2.48 6.13
C GLU A 83 11.59 -1.43 5.63
N TYR A 84 11.11 -0.22 5.35
CA TYR A 84 11.96 0.89 4.96
C TYR A 84 13.05 1.17 6.02
N SER A 85 12.65 1.27 7.28
CA SER A 85 13.59 1.50 8.37
C SER A 85 14.61 0.38 8.49
N MET A 86 14.19 -0.87 8.37
CA MET A 86 15.07 -2.02 8.42
C MET A 86 16.06 -2.04 7.25
N ARG A 87 15.58 -1.80 6.02
CA ARG A 87 16.42 -1.88 4.82
C ARG A 87 17.42 -0.74 4.70
N TYR A 88 17.08 0.46 5.17
CA TYR A 88 17.85 1.68 4.88
C TYR A 88 18.48 2.34 6.10
N SER A 89 18.31 1.80 7.30
CA SER A 89 19.06 2.25 8.48
C SER A 89 20.47 1.69 8.44
N SER A 90 21.45 2.53 8.83
CA SER A 90 22.85 2.14 9.02
C SER A 90 23.25 2.47 10.46
N ASP A 91 24.24 3.35 10.65
CA ASP A 91 24.62 3.84 11.99
C ASP A 91 23.53 4.74 12.61
N VAL A 92 22.69 5.35 11.76
CA VAL A 92 21.56 6.19 12.18
C VAL A 92 20.27 5.49 11.78
N PHE A 93 19.32 5.40 12.74
CA PHE A 93 17.99 4.87 12.49
C PHE A 93 17.24 5.80 11.54
N LYS A 94 16.77 5.25 10.42
CA LYS A 94 16.11 6.00 9.37
C LYS A 94 14.61 5.70 9.35
N VAL A 95 13.82 6.76 9.38
CA VAL A 95 12.35 6.69 9.33
C VAL A 95 11.86 7.40 8.08
N HIS A 96 10.93 6.79 7.34
CA HIS A 96 10.35 7.44 6.18
C HIS A 96 9.53 8.67 6.61
N LYS A 97 9.74 9.80 5.93
CA LYS A 97 9.11 11.08 6.29
C LYS A 97 7.58 11.01 6.35
N THR A 98 6.97 10.29 5.41
CA THR A 98 5.51 10.14 5.37
C THR A 98 4.98 9.39 6.59
N TRP A 99 5.67 8.32 7.00
CA TRP A 99 5.29 7.58 8.21
C TRP A 99 5.44 8.44 9.46
N ASP A 100 6.57 9.13 9.58
CA ASP A 100 6.82 10.01 10.72
C ASP A 100 5.74 11.08 10.86
N LYS A 101 5.30 11.62 9.73
CA LYS A 101 4.30 12.70 9.68
C LYS A 101 2.87 12.20 9.89
N LEU A 102 2.49 11.08 9.30
CA LEU A 102 1.09 10.67 9.17
C LEU A 102 0.74 9.34 9.84
N GLY A 103 1.70 8.58 10.33
CA GLY A 103 1.43 7.23 10.85
C GLY A 103 0.40 7.19 11.95
N LYS A 104 0.51 8.07 12.96
CA LYS A 104 -0.43 8.10 14.07
C LYS A 104 -1.82 8.59 13.67
N ILE A 105 -1.88 9.54 12.73
CA ILE A 105 -3.14 10.14 12.29
C ILE A 105 -3.94 9.13 11.46
N LEU A 106 -3.27 8.46 10.53
CA LEU A 106 -3.90 7.51 9.63
C LEU A 106 -4.29 6.19 10.31
N GLU A 107 -3.75 5.90 11.49
CA GLU A 107 -4.15 4.73 12.28
C GLU A 107 -5.63 4.73 12.61
N ILE A 108 -6.22 5.91 12.78
CA ILE A 108 -7.65 6.08 13.05
C ILE A 108 -8.36 6.22 11.70
N ALA A 109 -9.25 5.27 11.41
CA ALA A 109 -10.04 5.29 10.19
C ALA A 109 -10.99 6.51 10.13
N PRO A 110 -11.45 6.92 8.95
CA PRO A 110 -12.44 7.99 8.84
C PRO A 110 -13.68 7.72 9.69
N LYS A 111 -14.26 8.76 10.28
CA LYS A 111 -15.45 8.62 11.13
C LYS A 111 -16.65 8.06 10.36
N ASN A 112 -16.77 8.43 9.09
CA ASN A 112 -17.91 8.07 8.26
C ASN A 112 -17.68 6.81 7.42
N ILE A 113 -16.58 6.08 7.64
CA ILE A 113 -16.37 4.81 6.94
C ILE A 113 -17.25 3.72 7.54
N LYS A 114 -17.88 2.93 6.66
CA LYS A 114 -18.72 1.80 7.07
C LYS A 114 -17.94 0.49 6.94
N ASP A 115 -18.28 -0.48 7.77
CA ASP A 115 -17.79 -1.85 7.59
C ASP A 115 -18.72 -2.59 6.64
N ASN A 116 -18.30 -2.68 5.37
CA ASN A 116 -19.04 -3.38 4.32
C ASN A 116 -18.42 -4.74 3.99
N GLY A 117 -17.60 -5.28 4.90
CA GLY A 117 -16.93 -6.55 4.72
C GLY A 117 -15.65 -6.44 3.90
N TRP A 118 -15.21 -7.58 3.37
CA TRP A 118 -13.95 -7.70 2.64
C TRP A 118 -14.19 -8.14 1.20
N GLU A 119 -13.53 -7.44 0.27
CA GLU A 119 -13.31 -7.88 -1.10
C GLU A 119 -11.82 -7.69 -1.41
N ASP A 120 -11.24 -8.55 -2.24
CA ASP A 120 -9.86 -8.38 -2.67
C ASP A 120 -9.69 -7.05 -3.44
N PRO A 121 -8.49 -6.43 -3.39
CA PRO A 121 -8.24 -5.21 -4.15
C PRO A 121 -8.47 -5.39 -5.65
N PRO A 122 -8.84 -4.32 -6.37
CA PRO A 122 -9.01 -4.40 -7.82
C PRO A 122 -7.68 -4.69 -8.52
N GLN A 123 -7.77 -5.41 -9.63
CA GLN A 123 -6.61 -5.75 -10.46
C GLN A 123 -6.32 -4.60 -11.43
N CYS A 124 -5.45 -3.70 -11.03
CA CYS A 124 -5.08 -2.52 -11.82
C CYS A 124 -3.74 -2.77 -12.52
N MET A 125 -3.74 -3.64 -13.52
CA MET A 125 -2.57 -3.99 -14.32
C MET A 125 -3.01 -4.40 -15.73
N PRO A 126 -2.05 -4.56 -16.67
CA PRO A 126 -2.37 -5.07 -18.01
C PRO A 126 -3.06 -6.43 -17.96
N ASP A 127 -3.95 -6.68 -18.92
CA ASP A 127 -4.79 -7.88 -18.94
C ASP A 127 -3.98 -9.18 -18.92
N HIS A 128 -2.81 -9.21 -19.54
CA HIS A 128 -1.96 -10.40 -19.56
C HIS A 128 -1.36 -10.78 -18.20
N CYS A 129 -1.44 -9.88 -17.20
CA CYS A 129 -1.02 -10.15 -15.82
C CYS A 129 -2.18 -10.65 -14.95
N LYS A 130 -3.41 -10.38 -15.34
CA LYS A 130 -4.59 -10.67 -14.52
C LYS A 130 -4.80 -12.16 -14.33
N ASP A 131 -5.40 -12.51 -13.21
CA ASP A 131 -5.67 -13.90 -12.81
C ASP A 131 -6.91 -13.91 -11.92
N ASP A 132 -7.56 -15.08 -11.81
CA ASP A 132 -8.69 -15.24 -10.89
C ASP A 132 -8.24 -15.06 -9.42
N ASP A 133 -7.00 -15.41 -9.11
CA ASP A 133 -6.37 -15.15 -7.82
C ASP A 133 -5.68 -13.77 -7.87
N VAL A 134 -6.17 -12.83 -7.09
CA VAL A 134 -5.67 -11.45 -7.09
C VAL A 134 -4.21 -11.36 -6.63
N VAL A 135 -3.81 -12.16 -5.66
CA VAL A 135 -2.40 -12.25 -5.23
C VAL A 135 -1.53 -12.68 -6.41
N ARG A 136 -1.96 -13.73 -7.13
CA ARG A 136 -1.22 -14.22 -8.31
C ARG A 136 -1.15 -13.15 -9.40
N ALA A 137 -2.22 -12.39 -9.60
CA ALA A 137 -2.24 -11.30 -10.58
C ALA A 137 -1.17 -10.25 -10.28
N TYR A 138 -1.03 -9.82 -9.02
CA TYR A 138 -0.01 -8.84 -8.63
C TYR A 138 1.40 -9.42 -8.66
N ARG A 139 1.59 -10.71 -8.36
CA ARG A 139 2.87 -11.40 -8.53
C ARG A 139 3.24 -11.50 -10.02
N ASN A 140 2.28 -11.82 -10.87
CA ASN A 140 2.47 -11.81 -12.34
C ASN A 140 2.88 -10.42 -12.82
N TYR A 141 2.26 -9.38 -12.29
CA TYR A 141 2.60 -8.01 -12.63
C TYR A 141 4.06 -7.69 -12.32
N TYR A 142 4.55 -8.13 -11.17
CA TYR A 142 5.98 -8.00 -10.82
C TYR A 142 6.86 -8.78 -11.80
N ILE A 143 6.53 -10.04 -12.06
CA ILE A 143 7.35 -10.93 -12.91
C ILE A 143 7.40 -10.43 -14.36
N LEU A 144 6.23 -10.04 -14.91
CA LEU A 144 6.11 -9.71 -16.32
C LEU A 144 6.45 -8.25 -16.64
N GLU A 145 6.17 -7.33 -15.74
CA GLU A 145 6.25 -5.89 -16.04
C GLU A 145 7.24 -5.13 -15.16
N LYS A 146 7.64 -5.65 -14.01
CA LYS A 146 8.49 -4.95 -13.04
C LYS A 146 9.87 -5.58 -12.86
N LYS A 147 10.12 -6.74 -13.45
CA LYS A 147 11.36 -7.50 -13.29
C LYS A 147 12.60 -6.68 -13.61
N HIS A 148 12.53 -5.76 -14.57
CA HIS A 148 13.66 -4.96 -15.00
C HIS A 148 14.21 -4.00 -13.92
N PHE A 149 13.42 -3.69 -12.88
CA PHE A 149 13.90 -2.88 -11.77
C PHE A 149 13.68 -3.53 -10.38
N ALA A 150 12.93 -4.62 -10.30
CA ALA A 150 12.58 -5.24 -9.03
C ALA A 150 13.80 -5.96 -8.43
N VAL A 151 14.37 -5.38 -7.39
CA VAL A 151 15.49 -5.92 -6.63
C VAL A 151 15.23 -5.80 -5.13
N TRP A 152 15.87 -6.67 -4.35
CA TRP A 152 15.78 -6.73 -2.89
C TRP A 152 17.20 -6.80 -2.33
N LYS A 153 17.89 -5.63 -2.29
CA LYS A 153 19.33 -5.58 -1.89
C LYS A 153 19.54 -5.88 -0.42
N HIS A 154 18.59 -5.49 0.44
CA HIS A 154 18.72 -5.57 1.89
C HIS A 154 17.64 -6.45 2.52
N SER A 155 16.99 -7.29 1.73
CA SER A 155 16.00 -8.25 2.16
C SER A 155 15.97 -9.44 1.20
N ASN A 156 15.13 -10.43 1.50
CA ASN A 156 15.06 -11.64 0.69
C ASN A 156 14.19 -11.44 -0.54
N THR A 157 14.70 -11.81 -1.71
CA THR A 157 13.88 -11.90 -2.92
C THR A 157 12.79 -12.95 -2.71
N PRO A 158 11.51 -12.63 -2.96
CA PRO A 158 10.44 -13.62 -2.84
C PRO A 158 10.67 -14.82 -3.75
N LYS A 159 10.34 -16.03 -3.26
CA LYS A 159 10.55 -17.27 -4.00
C LYS A 159 9.83 -17.29 -5.34
N TRP A 160 8.63 -16.70 -5.41
CA TRP A 160 7.86 -16.64 -6.66
C TRP A 160 8.47 -15.75 -7.73
N MET A 161 9.44 -14.88 -7.38
CA MET A 161 10.22 -14.09 -8.35
C MET A 161 11.33 -14.93 -9.02
N MET A 162 11.70 -16.05 -8.43
CA MET A 162 12.84 -16.86 -8.88
C MET A 162 12.45 -17.97 -9.85
N THR A 163 11.20 -18.05 -10.23
CA THR A 163 10.67 -19.05 -11.19
C THR A 163 10.81 -18.61 -12.63
#